data_605e8b017ccc63f10d119fc2eb148237
#
_entry.id   605e8b017ccc63f10d119fc2eb148237
#
_cell.length_a   1.000
_cell.length_b   1.000
_cell.length_c   1.000
_cell.angle_alpha   90.00
_cell.angle_beta   90.00
_cell.angle_gamma   90.00
#
_symmetry.space_group_name_H-M   'P 1'
#
loop_
_entity.id
_entity.type
_entity.pdbx_description
1 polymer ?
#
loop_
_entity_poly.entity_id
_entity_poly.type
_entity_poly.pdbx_seq_one_letter_code
_entity_poly.pdbx_strand_id
1 'polypeptide(L)'
;MRNKGYVTVFVTLLIAALLLIFTVVYKIVDISAARSRSSIALKTACSSVKAEWTNEYIFDHYHILLIDMSAGGSGESGLADEIKASMEKNLGEGYSVENVSISGRTGILDDDCDAFKEQISDYALYGLTEFAADKLMEKTEGKDKPISDESIAAMDKETEGISDEEPEQPGQVGNQNSGQSAGQQPGQGQNQGSGQQPGLVQALTTEDPRKEVRRVKKAGVYRYILPEDTEFSETSLDLKTLPSYGKRGLAGFAIESNFDSYLRLKKDMNKGSGWLEGLAAGGEALAYAHGMFNSLTEKRNDDTVLNLELEYIIAGKETDAENYKKVINQIIAIRFACNFAYILTDAEKMAEVNTLAITLTIFFPFMQPVVKYLLAGCWAYVEGVADAFALVRGKKIPYIKSRESWKTSLDGISKLAEVADKDSGCDEESGMDYNDYLMILMALHMDTAYLRMLDIMQVNAAQQTSGFSMREAAVALGADAEVSYKEGHFTLHSEDGY
;
A
#
# COMPACT_ATOMS: atom_id res chain seq x y z
N MET A 1 -57.68 -85.23 -3.73
CA MET A 1 -57.58 -83.98 -4.52
C MET A 1 -57.73 -82.70 -3.65
N ARG A 2 -57.42 -82.73 -2.41
CA ARG A 2 -57.66 -81.54 -1.49
C ARG A 2 -56.50 -80.55 -1.28
N ASN A 3 -55.31 -80.79 -1.84
CA ASN A 3 -54.16 -79.94 -1.60
C ASN A 3 -53.85 -78.95 -2.72
N LYS A 4 -54.50 -79.00 -3.88
CA LYS A 4 -54.23 -78.08 -5.00
C LYS A 4 -54.81 -76.66 -4.77
N GLY A 5 -55.85 -76.50 -3.95
CA GLY A 5 -56.47 -75.18 -3.67
C GLY A 5 -55.60 -74.34 -2.68
N TYR A 6 -54.99 -74.97 -1.73
CA TYR A 6 -54.14 -74.26 -0.75
C TYR A 6 -52.85 -73.72 -1.37
N VAL A 7 -52.27 -74.45 -2.31
CA VAL A 7 -50.99 -73.99 -3.00
C VAL A 7 -51.34 -72.79 -3.89
N THR A 8 -52.47 -72.79 -4.60
CA THR A 8 -52.83 -71.62 -5.39
C THR A 8 -53.14 -70.42 -4.54
N VAL A 9 -53.83 -70.54 -3.44
CA VAL A 9 -54.05 -69.40 -2.49
C VAL A 9 -52.73 -68.91 -1.86
N PHE A 10 -51.88 -69.84 -1.49
CA PHE A 10 -50.56 -69.46 -0.96
C PHE A 10 -49.70 -68.73 -2.00
N VAL A 11 -49.61 -69.21 -3.23
CA VAL A 11 -48.91 -68.58 -4.35
C VAL A 11 -49.46 -67.22 -4.70
N THR A 12 -50.82 -67.07 -4.73
CA THR A 12 -51.39 -65.74 -4.97
C THR A 12 -51.14 -64.73 -3.88
N LEU A 13 -51.15 -65.14 -2.59
CA LEU A 13 -50.76 -64.29 -1.47
C LEU A 13 -49.30 -63.91 -1.50
N LEU A 14 -48.44 -64.87 -1.85
CA LEU A 14 -47.02 -64.61 -2.00
C LEU A 14 -46.72 -63.62 -3.14
N ILE A 15 -47.39 -63.78 -4.30
CA ILE A 15 -47.27 -62.83 -5.43
C ILE A 15 -47.79 -61.45 -5.03
N ALA A 16 -48.92 -61.38 -4.33
CA ALA A 16 -49.47 -60.10 -3.85
C ALA A 16 -48.48 -59.39 -2.86
N ALA A 17 -47.93 -60.16 -1.93
CA ALA A 17 -46.90 -59.61 -1.00
C ALA A 17 -45.64 -59.13 -1.73
N LEU A 18 -45.16 -59.89 -2.72
CA LEU A 18 -44.04 -59.50 -3.54
C LEU A 18 -44.30 -58.23 -4.35
N LEU A 19 -45.52 -58.11 -4.96
CA LEU A 19 -45.92 -56.92 -5.68
C LEU A 19 -46.03 -55.70 -4.76
N LEU A 20 -46.43 -55.86 -3.52
CA LEU A 20 -46.55 -54.82 -2.53
C LEU A 20 -45.13 -54.34 -2.12
N ILE A 21 -44.23 -55.29 -1.88
CA ILE A 21 -42.81 -54.94 -1.62
C ILE A 21 -42.20 -54.23 -2.82
N PHE A 22 -42.43 -54.71 -4.02
CA PHE A 22 -41.91 -54.10 -5.25
C PHE A 22 -42.43 -52.67 -5.45
N THR A 23 -43.73 -52.41 -5.18
CA THR A 23 -44.29 -51.04 -5.23
C THR A 23 -43.67 -50.12 -4.18
N VAL A 24 -43.41 -50.58 -2.98
CA VAL A 24 -42.73 -49.79 -1.94
C VAL A 24 -41.29 -49.47 -2.35
N VAL A 25 -40.55 -50.49 -2.80
CA VAL A 25 -39.16 -50.27 -3.29
C VAL A 25 -39.12 -49.30 -4.46
N TYR A 26 -40.04 -49.46 -5.42
CA TYR A 26 -40.16 -48.55 -6.57
C TYR A 26 -40.43 -47.10 -6.13
N LYS A 27 -41.37 -46.87 -5.19
CA LYS A 27 -41.64 -45.54 -4.64
C LYS A 27 -40.39 -44.92 -3.95
N ILE A 28 -39.69 -45.73 -3.16
CA ILE A 28 -38.45 -45.28 -2.48
C ILE A 28 -37.39 -44.87 -3.51
N VAL A 29 -37.19 -45.67 -4.54
CA VAL A 29 -36.21 -45.37 -5.60
C VAL A 29 -36.61 -44.11 -6.39
N ASP A 30 -37.90 -43.98 -6.74
CA ASP A 30 -38.43 -42.84 -7.48
C ASP A 30 -38.26 -41.52 -6.67
N ILE A 31 -38.60 -41.55 -5.38
CA ILE A 31 -38.43 -40.40 -4.48
C ILE A 31 -36.92 -40.07 -4.28
N SER A 32 -36.07 -41.08 -4.12
CA SER A 32 -34.63 -40.89 -3.97
C SER A 32 -34.01 -40.30 -5.25
N ALA A 33 -34.43 -40.78 -6.42
CA ALA A 33 -34.00 -40.23 -7.70
C ALA A 33 -34.46 -38.77 -7.89
N ALA A 34 -35.72 -38.47 -7.47
CA ALA A 34 -36.24 -37.10 -7.50
C ALA A 34 -35.43 -36.16 -6.60
N ARG A 35 -35.11 -36.58 -5.39
CA ARG A 35 -34.25 -35.81 -4.49
C ARG A 35 -32.87 -35.51 -5.09
N SER A 36 -32.24 -36.54 -5.69
CA SER A 36 -30.92 -36.38 -6.34
C SER A 36 -30.98 -35.41 -7.51
N ARG A 37 -32.05 -35.49 -8.35
CA ARG A 37 -32.26 -34.54 -9.45
C ARG A 37 -32.47 -33.12 -8.96
N SER A 38 -33.26 -32.94 -7.91
CA SER A 38 -33.50 -31.63 -7.30
C SER A 38 -32.19 -31.02 -6.71
N SER A 39 -31.35 -31.86 -6.09
CA SER A 39 -30.05 -31.41 -5.57
C SER A 39 -29.10 -30.97 -6.69
N ILE A 40 -29.06 -31.74 -7.80
CA ILE A 40 -28.27 -31.37 -8.98
C ILE A 40 -28.81 -30.06 -9.61
N ALA A 41 -30.15 -29.94 -9.70
CA ALA A 41 -30.79 -28.75 -10.24
C ALA A 41 -30.48 -27.50 -9.40
N LEU A 42 -30.51 -27.61 -8.06
CA LEU A 42 -30.12 -26.51 -7.17
C LEU A 42 -28.62 -26.13 -7.38
N LYS A 43 -27.73 -27.10 -7.37
CA LYS A 43 -26.30 -26.85 -7.59
C LYS A 43 -26.06 -26.19 -8.94
N THR A 44 -26.68 -26.68 -10.00
CA THR A 44 -26.54 -26.10 -11.35
C THR A 44 -27.12 -24.69 -11.40
N ALA A 45 -28.25 -24.45 -10.73
CA ALA A 45 -28.85 -23.13 -10.66
C ALA A 45 -27.95 -22.14 -9.91
N CYS A 46 -27.39 -22.52 -8.76
CA CYS A 46 -26.45 -21.69 -8.03
C CYS A 46 -25.22 -21.34 -8.88
N SER A 47 -24.63 -22.33 -9.56
CA SER A 47 -23.44 -22.06 -10.41
C SER A 47 -23.77 -21.17 -11.62
N SER A 48 -24.96 -21.32 -12.22
CA SER A 48 -25.39 -20.50 -13.35
C SER A 48 -25.63 -19.05 -12.92
N VAL A 49 -26.36 -18.85 -11.83
CA VAL A 49 -26.67 -17.51 -11.32
C VAL A 49 -25.44 -16.83 -10.79
N LYS A 50 -24.52 -17.56 -10.13
CA LYS A 50 -23.21 -17.04 -9.73
C LYS A 50 -22.46 -16.47 -10.93
N ALA A 51 -22.38 -17.21 -12.04
CA ALA A 51 -21.71 -16.75 -13.25
C ALA A 51 -22.38 -15.52 -13.88
N GLU A 52 -23.73 -15.43 -13.83
CA GLU A 52 -24.49 -14.31 -14.37
C GLU A 52 -24.32 -13.03 -13.53
N TRP A 53 -24.17 -13.19 -12.21
CA TRP A 53 -24.00 -12.07 -11.27
C TRP A 53 -22.52 -11.74 -10.99
N THR A 54 -21.58 -12.36 -11.71
CA THR A 54 -20.17 -11.99 -11.64
C THR A 54 -19.97 -10.59 -12.19
N ASN A 55 -19.24 -9.75 -11.46
CA ASN A 55 -18.87 -8.42 -11.95
C ASN A 55 -17.80 -8.53 -13.05
N GLU A 56 -18.21 -8.41 -14.32
CA GLU A 56 -17.32 -8.53 -15.49
C GLU A 56 -16.20 -7.52 -15.47
N TYR A 57 -16.47 -6.25 -15.06
CA TYR A 57 -15.44 -5.22 -15.02
C TYR A 57 -14.31 -5.57 -14.03
N ILE A 58 -14.66 -6.04 -12.84
CA ILE A 58 -13.66 -6.45 -11.83
C ILE A 58 -12.84 -7.64 -12.33
N PHE A 59 -13.51 -8.60 -12.95
CA PHE A 59 -12.82 -9.77 -13.50
C PHE A 59 -11.88 -9.41 -14.65
N ASP A 60 -12.31 -8.62 -15.60
CA ASP A 60 -11.54 -8.26 -16.78
C ASP A 60 -10.31 -7.40 -16.46
N HIS A 61 -10.44 -6.48 -15.50
CA HIS A 61 -9.36 -5.53 -15.17
C HIS A 61 -8.48 -5.97 -14.02
N TYR A 62 -9.00 -6.75 -13.07
CA TYR A 62 -8.29 -7.12 -11.84
C TYR A 62 -8.17 -8.62 -11.62
N HIS A 63 -8.79 -9.45 -12.47
CA HIS A 63 -8.80 -10.91 -12.38
C HIS A 63 -9.31 -11.45 -11.04
N ILE A 64 -10.22 -10.71 -10.41
CA ILE A 64 -10.88 -11.08 -9.16
C ILE A 64 -12.31 -11.46 -9.47
N LEU A 65 -12.72 -12.65 -9.00
CA LEU A 65 -14.07 -13.19 -9.15
C LEU A 65 -14.90 -12.83 -7.93
N LEU A 66 -15.99 -12.12 -8.15
CA LEU A 66 -16.97 -11.79 -7.12
C LEU A 66 -18.37 -11.67 -7.70
N ILE A 67 -19.36 -11.96 -6.86
CA ILE A 67 -20.78 -11.86 -7.13
C ILE A 67 -21.24 -10.46 -6.72
N ASP A 68 -21.78 -9.70 -7.66
CA ASP A 68 -22.28 -8.35 -7.43
C ASP A 68 -23.72 -8.38 -6.91
N MET A 69 -23.88 -8.35 -5.58
CA MET A 69 -25.19 -8.34 -4.94
C MET A 69 -25.92 -7.00 -5.06
N SER A 70 -25.25 -5.95 -5.53
CA SER A 70 -25.84 -4.63 -5.79
C SER A 70 -26.53 -4.53 -7.15
N ALA A 71 -26.22 -5.46 -8.06
CA ALA A 71 -26.77 -5.49 -9.40
C ALA A 71 -28.30 -5.63 -9.37
N GLY A 72 -28.99 -4.78 -10.10
CA GLY A 72 -30.46 -4.83 -10.24
C GLY A 72 -31.27 -4.36 -9.02
N GLY A 73 -30.65 -3.96 -7.91
CA GLY A 73 -31.34 -3.38 -6.74
C GLY A 73 -32.22 -4.34 -5.93
N SER A 74 -32.21 -5.64 -6.24
CA SER A 74 -33.03 -6.67 -5.57
C SER A 74 -32.24 -7.52 -4.56
N GLY A 75 -30.91 -7.41 -4.53
CA GLY A 75 -30.06 -8.09 -3.55
C GLY A 75 -30.29 -9.60 -3.43
N GLU A 76 -30.26 -10.12 -2.22
CA GLU A 76 -30.45 -11.54 -1.92
C GLU A 76 -31.79 -12.11 -2.42
N SER A 77 -32.86 -11.29 -2.42
CA SER A 77 -34.18 -11.75 -2.87
C SER A 77 -34.20 -11.94 -4.39
N GLY A 78 -33.59 -11.07 -5.17
CA GLY A 78 -33.48 -11.23 -6.61
C GLY A 78 -32.68 -12.46 -7.00
N LEU A 79 -31.57 -12.69 -6.29
CA LEU A 79 -30.74 -13.87 -6.47
C LEU A 79 -31.52 -15.17 -6.18
N ALA A 80 -32.29 -15.20 -5.08
CA ALA A 80 -33.14 -16.35 -4.72
C ALA A 80 -34.23 -16.63 -5.77
N ASP A 81 -34.85 -15.56 -6.31
CA ASP A 81 -35.85 -15.67 -7.36
C ASP A 81 -35.24 -16.22 -8.66
N GLU A 82 -34.07 -15.82 -9.05
CA GLU A 82 -33.36 -16.34 -10.23
C GLU A 82 -32.93 -17.80 -10.06
N ILE A 83 -32.39 -18.17 -8.87
CA ILE A 83 -32.10 -19.57 -8.54
C ILE A 83 -33.36 -20.40 -8.66
N LYS A 84 -34.51 -19.93 -8.13
CA LYS A 84 -35.79 -20.59 -8.23
C LYS A 84 -36.24 -20.80 -9.68
N ALA A 85 -36.18 -19.73 -10.48
CA ALA A 85 -36.54 -19.79 -11.90
C ALA A 85 -35.63 -20.76 -12.68
N SER A 86 -34.35 -20.78 -12.40
CA SER A 86 -33.41 -21.71 -13.01
C SER A 86 -33.68 -23.15 -12.60
N MET A 87 -33.99 -23.40 -11.31
CA MET A 87 -34.37 -24.72 -10.83
C MET A 87 -35.64 -25.23 -11.50
N GLU A 88 -36.70 -24.41 -11.57
CA GLU A 88 -37.96 -24.76 -12.22
C GLU A 88 -37.78 -25.16 -13.69
N LYS A 89 -36.93 -24.42 -14.40
CA LYS A 89 -36.54 -24.71 -15.79
C LYS A 89 -35.81 -26.06 -15.94
N ASN A 90 -34.94 -26.40 -14.99
CA ASN A 90 -34.10 -27.59 -15.03
C ASN A 90 -34.83 -28.88 -14.56
N LEU A 91 -35.82 -28.76 -13.67
CA LEU A 91 -36.53 -29.90 -13.09
C LEU A 91 -37.63 -30.42 -14.00
N GLY A 92 -38.35 -29.58 -14.74
CA GLY A 92 -39.43 -29.94 -15.62
C GLY A 92 -40.73 -30.34 -14.91
N GLU A 93 -41.63 -31.02 -15.63
CA GLU A 93 -42.96 -31.36 -15.14
C GLU A 93 -42.95 -32.31 -13.94
N GLY A 94 -43.88 -32.08 -13.01
CA GLY A 94 -44.08 -32.90 -11.81
C GLY A 94 -43.30 -32.50 -10.58
N TYR A 95 -42.38 -31.52 -10.70
CA TYR A 95 -41.71 -30.89 -9.58
C TYR A 95 -42.33 -29.52 -9.30
N SER A 96 -42.31 -29.12 -8.03
CA SER A 96 -42.69 -27.77 -7.59
C SER A 96 -41.59 -27.24 -6.68
N VAL A 97 -40.98 -26.11 -7.03
CA VAL A 97 -40.03 -25.39 -6.16
C VAL A 97 -40.84 -24.42 -5.31
N GLU A 98 -41.03 -24.73 -4.04
CA GLU A 98 -41.88 -23.96 -3.13
C GLU A 98 -41.20 -22.70 -2.68
N ASN A 99 -39.95 -22.82 -2.17
CA ASN A 99 -39.19 -21.73 -1.65
C ASN A 99 -37.71 -21.91 -2.00
N VAL A 100 -37.02 -20.77 -2.24
CA VAL A 100 -35.55 -20.68 -2.30
C VAL A 100 -35.16 -19.52 -1.43
N SER A 101 -34.16 -19.71 -0.61
CA SER A 101 -33.60 -18.67 0.25
C SER A 101 -32.07 -18.74 0.27
N ILE A 102 -31.39 -17.60 0.40
CA ILE A 102 -29.97 -17.54 0.62
C ILE A 102 -29.71 -17.88 2.08
N SER A 103 -28.97 -18.96 2.35
CA SER A 103 -28.67 -19.46 3.70
C SER A 103 -27.34 -19.05 4.25
N GLY A 104 -26.46 -18.53 3.41
CA GLY A 104 -25.15 -18.02 3.81
C GLY A 104 -24.51 -17.20 2.70
N ARG A 105 -23.63 -16.31 3.11
CA ARG A 105 -22.84 -15.48 2.20
C ARG A 105 -21.46 -15.29 2.80
N THR A 106 -20.41 -15.49 2.00
CA THR A 106 -19.06 -15.07 2.34
C THR A 106 -18.73 -13.82 1.53
N GLY A 107 -18.59 -12.69 2.21
CA GLY A 107 -18.23 -11.42 1.58
C GLY A 107 -16.73 -11.36 1.28
N ILE A 108 -16.34 -10.58 0.27
CA ILE A 108 -14.93 -10.40 -0.06
C ILE A 108 -14.13 -9.65 1.03
N LEU A 109 -14.82 -8.94 1.93
CA LEU A 109 -14.24 -8.22 3.07
C LEU A 109 -14.24 -9.03 4.37
N ASP A 110 -14.82 -10.22 4.37
CA ASP A 110 -14.91 -11.06 5.56
C ASP A 110 -13.54 -11.65 5.91
N ASP A 111 -13.35 -12.03 7.18
CA ASP A 111 -12.14 -12.65 7.69
C ASP A 111 -10.84 -11.91 7.28
N ASP A 112 -10.86 -10.58 7.39
CA ASP A 112 -9.73 -9.72 7.00
C ASP A 112 -9.32 -9.83 5.52
N CYS A 113 -10.32 -9.98 4.64
CA CYS A 113 -10.17 -10.14 3.19
C CYS A 113 -9.43 -11.43 2.77
N ASP A 114 -9.57 -12.52 3.51
CA ASP A 114 -8.82 -13.75 3.23
C ASP A 114 -9.15 -14.32 1.84
N ALA A 115 -10.42 -14.30 1.41
CA ALA A 115 -10.78 -14.74 0.06
C ALA A 115 -10.15 -13.86 -1.05
N PHE A 116 -10.00 -12.56 -0.81
CA PHE A 116 -9.29 -11.68 -1.73
C PHE A 116 -7.79 -12.00 -1.79
N LYS A 117 -7.16 -12.25 -0.65
CA LYS A 117 -5.75 -12.66 -0.56
C LYS A 117 -5.50 -13.99 -1.26
N GLU A 118 -6.42 -14.95 -1.11
CA GLU A 118 -6.34 -16.25 -1.77
C GLU A 118 -6.40 -16.11 -3.30
N GLN A 119 -7.35 -15.34 -3.83
CA GLN A 119 -7.45 -15.08 -5.28
C GLN A 119 -6.22 -14.36 -5.84
N ILE A 120 -5.63 -13.41 -5.08
CA ILE A 120 -4.36 -12.77 -5.47
C ILE A 120 -3.23 -13.79 -5.54
N SER A 121 -3.14 -14.68 -4.54
CA SER A 121 -2.12 -15.73 -4.50
C SER A 121 -2.26 -16.69 -5.69
N ASP A 122 -3.48 -17.13 -5.97
CA ASP A 122 -3.77 -17.99 -7.12
C ASP A 122 -3.42 -17.30 -8.45
N TYR A 123 -3.78 -16.03 -8.60
CA TYR A 123 -3.40 -15.26 -9.78
C TYR A 123 -1.88 -15.13 -9.91
N ALA A 124 -1.18 -14.85 -8.82
CA ALA A 124 0.28 -14.73 -8.81
C ALA A 124 0.97 -16.03 -9.21
N LEU A 125 0.47 -17.17 -8.74
CA LEU A 125 1.00 -18.49 -9.10
C LEU A 125 0.87 -18.81 -10.60
N TYR A 126 -0.20 -18.38 -11.23
CA TYR A 126 -0.51 -18.72 -12.63
C TYR A 126 -0.20 -17.61 -13.64
N GLY A 127 -0.25 -16.35 -13.22
CA GLY A 127 -0.16 -15.19 -14.12
C GLY A 127 1.13 -14.38 -14.06
N LEU A 128 1.83 -14.38 -12.91
CA LEU A 128 2.98 -13.50 -12.69
C LEU A 128 4.34 -14.22 -12.69
N THR A 129 4.40 -15.49 -13.06
CA THR A 129 5.57 -16.37 -12.92
C THR A 129 6.85 -15.88 -13.62
N GLU A 130 6.76 -15.06 -14.64
CA GLU A 130 7.95 -14.53 -15.35
C GLU A 130 8.42 -13.17 -14.79
N PHE A 131 7.52 -12.30 -14.35
CA PHE A 131 7.86 -10.91 -14.07
C PHE A 131 8.27 -10.63 -12.61
N ALA A 132 7.57 -11.22 -11.66
CA ALA A 132 7.79 -10.92 -10.24
C ALA A 132 8.93 -11.74 -9.61
N ALA A 133 9.06 -13.00 -10.01
CA ALA A 133 10.11 -13.89 -9.52
C ALA A 133 11.50 -13.42 -9.95
N ASP A 134 11.66 -12.99 -11.18
CA ASP A 134 12.94 -12.53 -11.70
C ASP A 134 13.40 -11.21 -11.06
N LYS A 135 12.51 -10.23 -10.92
CA LYS A 135 12.83 -8.94 -10.25
C LYS A 135 13.12 -9.09 -8.75
N LEU A 136 12.39 -9.95 -8.05
CA LEU A 136 12.62 -10.20 -6.62
C LEU A 136 13.88 -11.03 -6.37
N MET A 137 14.16 -12.04 -7.22
CA MET A 137 15.35 -12.87 -7.11
C MET A 137 16.63 -12.13 -7.51
N GLU A 138 16.60 -11.32 -8.57
CA GLU A 138 17.75 -10.53 -9.01
C GLU A 138 18.21 -9.52 -7.94
N LYS A 139 17.26 -8.98 -7.15
CA LYS A 139 17.57 -8.03 -6.05
C LYS A 139 18.03 -8.71 -4.76
N THR A 140 17.64 -9.95 -4.49
CA THR A 140 18.11 -10.68 -3.29
C THR A 140 19.50 -11.30 -3.48
N GLU A 141 19.97 -11.50 -4.70
CA GLU A 141 21.31 -11.98 -5.01
C GLU A 141 22.37 -10.86 -5.07
N GLY A 142 21.98 -9.60 -5.12
CA GLY A 142 22.86 -8.44 -4.99
C GLY A 142 23.53 -8.41 -3.62
N LYS A 143 24.81 -8.73 -3.58
CA LYS A 143 25.66 -8.80 -2.38
C LYS A 143 25.97 -7.41 -1.84
N ASP A 144 25.00 -6.67 -1.34
CA ASP A 144 25.26 -5.48 -0.55
C ASP A 144 25.39 -5.87 0.93
N LYS A 145 26.60 -5.71 1.45
CA LYS A 145 26.91 -5.97 2.85
C LYS A 145 26.06 -5.04 3.72
N PRO A 146 25.34 -5.56 4.72
CA PRO A 146 24.66 -4.72 5.68
C PRO A 146 25.65 -3.79 6.37
N ILE A 147 25.21 -2.57 6.67
CA ILE A 147 25.96 -1.60 7.50
C ILE A 147 26.38 -2.32 8.79
N SER A 148 27.67 -2.31 9.10
CA SER A 148 28.18 -3.09 10.23
C SER A 148 27.63 -2.55 11.56
N ASP A 149 27.31 -3.48 12.48
CA ASP A 149 26.80 -3.15 13.83
C ASP A 149 27.74 -2.21 14.60
N GLU A 150 29.01 -2.17 14.26
CA GLU A 150 30.03 -1.31 14.86
C GLU A 150 29.85 0.19 14.49
N SER A 151 29.47 0.49 13.25
CA SER A 151 29.15 1.86 12.83
C SER A 151 27.84 2.36 13.43
N ILE A 152 26.91 1.44 13.67
CA ILE A 152 25.62 1.71 14.31
C ILE A 152 25.81 2.00 15.81
N ALA A 153 26.61 1.21 16.50
CA ALA A 153 26.91 1.39 17.94
C ALA A 153 27.70 2.68 18.24
N ALA A 154 28.55 3.13 17.31
CA ALA A 154 29.24 4.41 17.42
C ALA A 154 28.29 5.62 17.33
N MET A 155 27.26 5.52 16.47
CA MET A 155 26.21 6.53 16.35
C MET A 155 25.32 6.66 17.58
N ASP A 156 24.94 5.53 18.20
CA ASP A 156 24.05 5.52 19.37
C ASP A 156 24.71 6.20 20.58
N LYS A 157 26.03 6.08 20.69
CA LYS A 157 26.79 6.65 21.81
C LYS A 157 26.96 8.18 21.75
N GLU A 158 26.96 8.76 20.54
CA GLU A 158 27.13 10.21 20.34
C GLU A 158 25.78 10.96 20.30
N THR A 159 24.66 10.26 20.07
CA THR A 159 23.34 10.89 19.90
C THR A 159 22.44 10.83 21.13
N GLU A 160 22.79 10.09 22.19
CA GLU A 160 22.00 9.97 23.43
C GLU A 160 21.78 11.30 24.21
N GLY A 161 22.39 12.39 23.79
CA GLY A 161 22.31 13.71 24.44
C GLY A 161 21.68 14.82 23.60
N ILE A 162 21.19 14.55 22.40
CA ILE A 162 20.66 15.58 21.50
C ILE A 162 19.13 15.54 21.55
N SER A 163 18.53 16.42 22.35
CA SER A 163 17.10 16.69 22.28
C SER A 163 16.80 17.72 21.21
N ASP A 164 15.67 17.56 20.50
CA ASP A 164 15.19 18.50 19.46
C ASP A 164 14.65 19.83 20.04
N GLU A 165 14.89 20.15 21.30
CA GLU A 165 14.56 21.46 21.83
C GLU A 165 15.37 22.55 21.13
N GLU A 166 14.68 23.32 20.28
CA GLU A 166 15.24 24.53 19.68
C GLU A 166 15.81 25.42 20.80
N PRO A 167 17.08 25.84 20.71
CA PRO A 167 17.55 26.86 21.61
C PRO A 167 16.78 28.15 21.32
N GLU A 168 15.97 28.59 22.29
CA GLU A 168 15.30 29.89 22.22
C GLU A 168 16.31 30.96 21.81
N GLN A 169 15.96 31.74 20.79
CA GLN A 169 16.76 32.86 20.35
C GLN A 169 17.03 33.78 21.58
N PRO A 170 18.25 34.20 21.86
CA PRO A 170 18.48 35.18 22.90
C PRO A 170 17.69 36.43 22.56
N GLY A 171 16.77 36.79 23.46
CA GLY A 171 15.91 37.96 23.31
C GLY A 171 16.73 39.20 22.99
N GLN A 172 16.18 40.03 22.09
CA GLN A 172 16.68 41.38 21.86
C GLN A 172 16.75 42.11 23.20
N VAL A 173 17.93 42.33 23.68
CA VAL A 173 18.19 43.21 24.82
C VAL A 173 17.85 44.62 24.34
N GLY A 174 16.78 45.16 24.86
CA GLY A 174 16.31 46.51 24.63
C GLY A 174 17.37 47.52 25.08
N ASN A 175 17.71 48.37 24.14
CA ASN A 175 18.53 49.54 24.33
C ASN A 175 17.82 50.52 25.27
N GLN A 176 18.20 50.60 26.58
CA GLN A 176 17.86 51.73 27.43
C GLN A 176 19.10 52.56 27.66
N ASN A 177 19.04 53.70 27.03
CA ASN A 177 19.91 54.84 27.09
C ASN A 177 19.83 55.50 28.47
N SER A 178 20.96 55.74 29.16
CA SER A 178 21.07 56.86 30.08
C SER A 178 22.56 57.24 30.23
N GLY A 179 22.81 58.47 29.95
CA GLY A 179 23.98 59.18 29.64
C GLY A 179 24.90 59.62 30.77
N GLN A 180 25.84 60.41 30.33
CA GLN A 180 26.75 61.39 30.92
C GLN A 180 28.21 60.96 30.98
N SER A 181 28.98 61.49 30.12
CA SER A 181 29.70 62.78 30.19
C SER A 181 31.17 62.69 30.59
N ALA A 182 31.93 63.29 29.75
CA ALA A 182 33.22 63.97 29.97
C ALA A 182 34.53 63.29 29.55
N GLY A 183 35.08 63.68 28.41
CA GLY A 183 36.25 64.58 28.46
C GLY A 183 37.59 63.96 28.10
N GLN A 184 38.14 64.47 27.00
CA GLN A 184 39.53 64.71 26.64
C GLN A 184 40.21 63.84 25.58
N GLN A 185 40.44 64.44 24.45
CA GLN A 185 41.51 64.17 23.46
C GLN A 185 42.82 64.91 23.92
N PRO A 186 43.99 64.72 23.27
CA PRO A 186 44.39 63.89 22.13
C PRO A 186 45.79 63.19 22.35
N GLY A 187 46.05 62.21 21.48
CA GLY A 187 47.43 61.69 21.33
C GLY A 187 47.57 60.87 20.05
N GLN A 188 48.34 61.42 19.13
CA GLN A 188 48.80 60.80 17.87
C GLN A 188 49.61 59.55 18.11
N GLY A 189 49.47 58.51 17.27
CA GLY A 189 50.48 57.43 17.24
C GLY A 189 50.05 56.25 16.36
N GLN A 190 50.44 56.33 15.10
CA GLN A 190 50.92 55.23 14.21
C GLN A 190 49.97 54.01 13.90
N ASN A 191 49.69 53.97 12.63
CA ASN A 191 49.49 52.82 11.76
C ASN A 191 50.06 51.50 12.27
N GLN A 192 49.19 50.53 12.61
CA GLN A 192 49.45 49.11 12.47
C GLN A 192 48.19 48.42 12.00
N GLY A 193 48.34 47.65 10.91
CA GLY A 193 47.32 47.04 10.15
C GLY A 193 46.27 46.26 10.99
N SER A 194 45.03 46.54 10.75
CA SER A 194 43.92 45.72 11.22
C SER A 194 44.00 44.36 10.50
N GLY A 195 44.71 43.44 11.09
CA GLY A 195 44.54 42.02 10.77
C GLY A 195 43.12 41.63 11.16
N GLN A 196 42.18 41.87 10.28
CA GLN A 196 40.90 41.21 10.35
C GLN A 196 41.19 39.70 10.30
N GLN A 197 40.89 39.00 11.38
CA GLN A 197 41.09 37.56 11.42
C GLN A 197 40.29 36.96 10.24
N PRO A 198 40.94 36.24 9.31
CA PRO A 198 40.26 35.72 8.09
C PRO A 198 39.00 34.90 8.41
N GLY A 199 38.98 34.19 9.55
CA GLY A 199 37.86 33.39 10.00
C GLY A 199 36.60 34.20 10.38
N LEU A 200 36.77 35.44 10.89
CA LEU A 200 35.64 36.29 11.27
C LEU A 200 34.89 36.81 10.05
N VAL A 201 35.61 37.23 9.01
CA VAL A 201 35.02 37.68 7.74
C VAL A 201 34.33 36.53 7.03
N GLN A 202 34.95 35.35 7.04
CA GLN A 202 34.37 34.14 6.46
C GLN A 202 33.10 33.72 7.20
N ALA A 203 33.03 33.76 8.51
CA ALA A 203 31.84 33.46 9.29
C ALA A 203 30.68 34.43 9.02
N LEU A 204 30.96 35.71 8.79
CA LEU A 204 29.95 36.74 8.50
C LEU A 204 29.41 36.66 7.06
N THR A 205 30.18 36.08 6.13
CA THR A 205 29.80 35.95 4.71
C THR A 205 29.31 34.58 4.32
N THR A 206 29.48 33.54 5.16
CA THR A 206 29.03 32.18 4.89
C THR A 206 27.53 32.09 5.07
N GLU A 207 26.83 31.68 4.03
CA GLU A 207 25.38 31.38 4.10
C GLU A 207 25.15 30.11 4.91
N ASP A 208 24.15 30.15 5.79
CA ASP A 208 23.74 29.00 6.60
C ASP A 208 22.73 28.14 5.82
N PRO A 209 23.11 26.94 5.36
CA PRO A 209 22.25 26.10 4.52
C PRO A 209 20.97 25.64 5.23
N ARG A 210 20.93 25.65 6.55
CA ARG A 210 19.73 25.27 7.34
C ARG A 210 18.55 26.21 7.07
N LYS A 211 18.80 27.49 6.79
CA LYS A 211 17.73 28.46 6.46
C LYS A 211 17.05 28.12 5.15
N GLU A 212 17.82 27.73 4.14
CA GLU A 212 17.28 27.37 2.82
C GLU A 212 16.48 26.06 2.88
N VAL A 213 17.00 25.03 3.55
CA VAL A 213 16.27 23.77 3.77
C VAL A 213 14.92 24.02 4.46
N ARG A 214 14.90 24.86 5.51
CA ARG A 214 13.63 25.24 6.17
C ARG A 214 12.66 25.96 5.23
N ARG A 215 13.17 26.87 4.39
CA ARG A 215 12.38 27.60 3.40
C ARG A 215 11.71 26.68 2.40
N VAL A 216 12.48 25.73 1.83
CA VAL A 216 12.00 24.78 0.84
C VAL A 216 11.01 23.77 1.45
N LYS A 217 11.30 23.25 2.65
CA LYS A 217 10.34 22.39 3.39
C LYS A 217 9.02 23.11 3.61
N LYS A 218 9.04 24.38 4.01
CA LYS A 218 7.83 25.18 4.25
C LYS A 218 7.05 25.47 2.96
N ALA A 219 7.74 25.65 1.84
CA ALA A 219 7.12 25.89 0.52
C ALA A 219 6.49 24.62 -0.08
N GLY A 220 6.85 23.43 0.42
CA GLY A 220 6.38 22.15 -0.08
C GLY A 220 7.24 21.63 -1.23
N VAL A 221 8.27 20.85 -0.87
CA VAL A 221 9.26 20.26 -1.80
C VAL A 221 8.64 19.50 -2.96
N TYR A 222 7.55 18.78 -2.72
CA TYR A 222 6.86 17.95 -3.71
C TYR A 222 6.47 18.72 -4.98
N ARG A 223 6.23 20.05 -4.90
CA ARG A 223 5.88 20.89 -6.06
C ARG A 223 7.05 21.11 -7.01
N TYR A 224 8.28 21.10 -6.50
CA TYR A 224 9.50 21.24 -7.31
C TYR A 224 9.91 19.92 -7.96
N ILE A 225 9.47 18.79 -7.38
CA ILE A 225 9.82 17.45 -7.84
C ILE A 225 8.86 16.97 -8.94
N LEU A 226 7.60 17.43 -8.92
CA LEU A 226 6.56 17.01 -9.85
C LEU A 226 7.00 17.22 -11.31
N PRO A 227 6.95 16.18 -12.17
CA PRO A 227 7.14 16.36 -13.60
C PRO A 227 6.08 17.30 -14.20
N GLU A 228 6.46 18.10 -15.21
CA GLU A 228 5.57 19.11 -15.81
C GLU A 228 4.39 18.48 -16.57
N ASP A 229 4.55 17.26 -17.04
CA ASP A 229 3.56 16.48 -17.79
C ASP A 229 2.67 15.60 -16.91
N THR A 230 2.76 15.71 -15.59
CA THR A 230 1.92 14.92 -14.67
C THR A 230 0.49 15.40 -14.68
N GLU A 231 -0.43 14.53 -15.08
CA GLU A 231 -1.86 14.76 -15.02
C GLU A 231 -2.45 14.12 -13.76
N PHE A 232 -2.97 14.93 -12.85
CA PHE A 232 -3.78 14.46 -11.73
C PHE A 232 -5.24 14.33 -12.13
N SER A 233 -5.94 13.33 -11.61
CA SER A 233 -7.39 13.26 -11.71
C SER A 233 -8.02 14.46 -10.98
N GLU A 234 -9.08 15.03 -11.57
CA GLU A 234 -9.89 16.06 -10.92
C GLU A 234 -10.84 15.49 -9.85
N THR A 235 -10.93 14.17 -9.75
CA THR A 235 -11.85 13.47 -8.85
C THR A 235 -11.32 13.48 -7.42
N SER A 236 -12.24 13.72 -6.47
CA SER A 236 -11.99 13.54 -5.04
C SER A 236 -12.84 12.39 -4.53
N LEU A 237 -12.22 11.42 -3.88
CA LEU A 237 -12.89 10.23 -3.36
C LEU A 237 -13.64 10.55 -2.06
N ASP A 238 -14.87 10.05 -1.92
CA ASP A 238 -15.55 10.00 -0.63
C ASP A 238 -15.07 8.78 0.17
N LEU A 239 -14.03 8.97 0.97
CA LEU A 239 -13.42 7.89 1.75
C LEU A 239 -14.41 7.19 2.70
N LYS A 240 -15.55 7.81 3.05
CA LYS A 240 -16.52 7.23 3.98
C LYS A 240 -17.29 6.06 3.37
N THR A 241 -17.43 6.04 2.06
CA THR A 241 -18.13 4.98 1.34
C THR A 241 -17.27 3.75 1.06
N LEU A 242 -15.95 3.89 1.24
CA LEU A 242 -14.96 2.89 0.84
C LEU A 242 -14.76 1.77 1.88
N PRO A 243 -14.36 0.57 1.46
CA PRO A 243 -14.03 -0.56 2.33
C PRO A 243 -13.02 -0.22 3.44
N SER A 244 -11.98 0.54 3.14
CA SER A 244 -10.93 0.89 4.10
C SER A 244 -11.38 1.88 5.18
N TYR A 245 -12.58 2.48 5.07
CA TYR A 245 -13.06 3.46 6.03
C TYR A 245 -13.24 2.84 7.42
N GLY A 246 -12.63 3.49 8.43
CA GLY A 246 -12.69 3.04 9.83
C GLY A 246 -11.65 1.98 10.20
N LYS A 247 -11.07 1.28 9.25
CA LYS A 247 -9.90 0.42 9.43
C LYS A 247 -8.64 1.27 9.17
N ARG A 248 -8.32 2.17 10.07
CA ARG A 248 -7.03 2.86 10.04
C ARG A 248 -6.00 1.81 10.42
N GLY A 249 -5.18 1.41 9.44
CA GLY A 249 -3.94 0.73 9.74
C GLY A 249 -3.21 1.48 10.84
N LEU A 250 -2.37 0.81 11.60
CA LEU A 250 -1.53 1.38 12.65
C LEU A 250 -1.13 2.78 12.24
N ALA A 251 -1.50 3.77 13.07
CA ALA A 251 -1.39 5.19 12.80
C ALA A 251 -0.06 5.46 12.10
N GLY A 252 -0.17 5.83 10.83
CA GLY A 252 0.87 5.66 9.85
C GLY A 252 2.22 5.99 10.42
N PHE A 253 3.20 5.20 10.06
CA PHE A 253 4.58 5.58 10.08
C PHE A 253 4.65 6.98 9.45
N ALA A 254 4.55 8.01 10.29
CA ALA A 254 4.80 9.37 9.86
C ALA A 254 6.31 9.47 9.70
N ILE A 255 6.80 8.92 8.58
CA ILE A 255 8.19 9.13 8.19
C ILE A 255 8.27 10.60 7.79
N GLU A 256 8.71 11.42 8.71
CA GLU A 256 9.09 12.79 8.42
C GLU A 256 10.60 12.80 8.11
N SER A 257 11.02 13.64 7.19
CA SER A 257 12.43 13.81 6.85
C SER A 257 13.16 14.65 7.92
N ASN A 258 13.20 14.15 9.14
CA ASN A 258 13.91 14.73 10.26
C ASN A 258 14.70 13.64 11.02
N PHE A 259 15.54 14.04 11.95
CA PHE A 259 16.40 13.14 12.71
C PHE A 259 15.60 12.11 13.54
N ASP A 260 14.49 12.52 14.14
CA ASP A 260 13.60 11.63 14.89
C ASP A 260 12.99 10.54 14.02
N SER A 261 12.59 10.87 12.80
CA SER A 261 12.08 9.90 11.85
C SER A 261 13.15 8.91 11.40
N TYR A 262 14.39 9.38 11.23
CA TYR A 262 15.53 8.49 10.99
C TYR A 262 15.74 7.50 12.15
N LEU A 263 15.72 7.96 13.38
CA LEU A 263 15.88 7.08 14.56
C LEU A 263 14.73 6.07 14.68
N ARG A 264 13.49 6.47 14.37
CA ARG A 264 12.32 5.57 14.35
C ARG A 264 12.47 4.53 13.25
N LEU A 265 12.76 4.96 12.02
CA LEU A 265 12.97 4.06 10.89
C LEU A 265 14.08 3.04 11.18
N LYS A 266 15.24 3.51 11.71
CA LYS A 266 16.35 2.67 12.15
C LYS A 266 15.91 1.66 13.22
N LYS A 267 15.14 2.09 14.22
CA LYS A 267 14.65 1.22 15.29
C LYS A 267 13.72 0.14 14.78
N ASP A 268 12.90 0.46 13.78
CA ASP A 268 11.95 -0.51 13.21
C ASP A 268 12.65 -1.43 12.20
N MET A 269 13.63 -0.95 11.46
CA MET A 269 14.52 -1.80 10.66
C MET A 269 15.37 -2.74 11.52
N ASN A 270 15.84 -2.29 12.70
CA ASN A 270 16.61 -3.12 13.63
C ASN A 270 15.79 -4.09 14.46
N LYS A 271 14.47 -3.91 14.58
CA LYS A 271 13.58 -4.91 15.19
C LYS A 271 13.49 -6.21 14.38
N GLY A 272 14.27 -6.29 13.34
CA GLY A 272 14.61 -7.49 12.60
C GLY A 272 13.59 -7.79 11.51
N SER A 273 13.99 -8.61 10.63
CA SER A 273 13.22 -9.52 9.78
C SER A 273 11.79 -9.11 9.36
N GLY A 274 11.04 -8.36 10.17
CA GLY A 274 9.62 -8.11 9.93
C GLY A 274 9.31 -7.41 8.60
N TRP A 275 10.14 -6.50 8.11
CA TRP A 275 9.90 -5.89 6.80
C TRP A 275 10.35 -6.79 5.64
N LEU A 276 11.47 -7.53 5.80
CA LEU A 276 11.91 -8.54 4.84
C LEU A 276 11.00 -9.76 4.85
N GLU A 277 10.51 -10.15 6.02
CA GLU A 277 9.47 -11.18 6.16
C GLU A 277 8.13 -10.70 5.57
N GLY A 278 7.78 -9.43 5.76
CA GLY A 278 6.62 -8.78 5.13
C GLY A 278 6.75 -8.70 3.60
N LEU A 279 7.94 -8.38 3.08
CA LEU A 279 8.24 -8.46 1.64
C LEU A 279 8.16 -9.89 1.11
N ALA A 280 8.65 -10.88 1.86
CA ALA A 280 8.58 -12.28 1.46
C ALA A 280 7.16 -12.83 1.54
N ALA A 281 6.42 -12.50 2.60
CA ALA A 281 5.03 -12.94 2.79
C ALA A 281 4.02 -12.16 1.93
N GLY A 282 4.31 -10.91 1.59
CA GLY A 282 3.49 -10.05 0.75
C GLY A 282 3.91 -9.99 -0.71
N GLY A 283 4.91 -10.77 -1.12
CA GLY A 283 5.51 -10.67 -2.47
C GLY A 283 4.49 -10.84 -3.60
N GLU A 284 3.56 -11.77 -3.44
CA GLU A 284 2.47 -12.01 -4.40
C GLU A 284 1.54 -10.81 -4.51
N ALA A 285 1.15 -10.25 -3.38
CA ALA A 285 0.28 -9.06 -3.36
C ALA A 285 0.98 -7.80 -3.90
N LEU A 286 2.29 -7.65 -3.63
CA LEU A 286 3.08 -6.55 -4.19
C LEU A 286 3.21 -6.68 -5.71
N ALA A 287 3.47 -7.89 -6.20
CA ALA A 287 3.55 -8.17 -7.63
C ALA A 287 2.19 -7.97 -8.32
N TYR A 288 1.10 -8.43 -7.70
CA TYR A 288 -0.26 -8.19 -8.16
C TYR A 288 -0.55 -6.68 -8.24
N ALA A 289 -0.29 -5.94 -7.17
CA ALA A 289 -0.54 -4.50 -7.14
C ALA A 289 0.25 -3.76 -8.22
N HIS A 290 1.53 -4.07 -8.39
CA HIS A 290 2.36 -3.48 -9.45
C HIS A 290 1.85 -3.81 -10.86
N GLY A 291 1.29 -5.01 -11.04
CA GLY A 291 0.76 -5.46 -12.35
C GLY A 291 -0.60 -4.85 -12.70
N MET A 292 -1.45 -4.53 -11.70
CA MET A 292 -2.85 -4.15 -11.92
C MET A 292 -3.13 -2.66 -11.80
N PHE A 293 -2.39 -1.92 -10.98
CA PHE A 293 -2.71 -0.54 -10.63
C PHE A 293 -1.74 0.48 -11.27
N ASN A 294 -2.29 1.63 -11.62
CA ASN A 294 -1.53 2.75 -12.17
C ASN A 294 -0.62 3.40 -11.12
N SER A 295 0.54 3.88 -11.58
CA SER A 295 1.45 4.73 -10.80
C SER A 295 1.85 5.97 -11.61
N LEU A 296 2.58 6.89 -10.97
CA LEU A 296 3.13 8.07 -11.62
C LEU A 296 3.96 7.74 -12.87
N THR A 297 4.71 6.64 -12.83
CA THR A 297 5.67 6.27 -13.89
C THR A 297 5.17 5.17 -14.82
N GLU A 298 4.12 4.44 -14.42
CA GLU A 298 3.58 3.33 -15.22
C GLU A 298 2.05 3.36 -15.24
N LYS A 299 1.48 3.39 -16.43
CA LYS A 299 0.04 3.33 -16.65
C LYS A 299 -0.36 1.94 -17.11
N ARG A 300 -1.31 1.30 -16.43
CA ARG A 300 -1.84 -0.04 -16.69
C ARG A 300 -3.24 -0.01 -17.32
N ASN A 301 -4.09 0.90 -16.79
CA ASN A 301 -5.46 1.09 -17.23
C ASN A 301 -5.71 2.55 -17.59
N ASP A 302 -6.50 2.79 -18.64
CA ASP A 302 -6.87 4.14 -19.07
C ASP A 302 -8.15 4.65 -18.40
N ASP A 303 -9.09 3.74 -18.07
CA ASP A 303 -10.41 4.08 -17.52
C ASP A 303 -10.43 3.97 -15.99
N THR A 304 -9.65 4.82 -15.31
CA THR A 304 -9.56 4.83 -13.85
C THR A 304 -10.00 6.17 -13.25
N VAL A 305 -10.56 6.12 -12.04
CA VAL A 305 -11.00 7.32 -11.30
C VAL A 305 -9.83 8.15 -10.83
N LEU A 306 -8.76 7.49 -10.37
CA LEU A 306 -7.50 8.10 -10.01
C LEU A 306 -6.42 7.72 -11.02
N ASN A 307 -5.53 8.66 -11.34
CA ASN A 307 -4.36 8.37 -12.17
C ASN A 307 -3.22 7.74 -11.35
N LEU A 308 -3.20 7.97 -10.04
CA LEU A 308 -2.15 7.54 -9.11
C LEU A 308 -2.70 6.53 -8.10
N GLU A 309 -3.06 5.32 -8.59
CA GLU A 309 -3.72 4.29 -7.79
C GLU A 309 -2.78 3.66 -6.76
N LEU A 310 -1.52 3.35 -7.13
CA LEU A 310 -0.54 2.80 -6.19
C LEU A 310 -0.21 3.79 -5.07
N GLU A 311 -0.12 5.07 -5.40
CA GLU A 311 0.08 6.15 -4.42
C GLU A 311 -1.12 6.26 -3.47
N TYR A 312 -2.35 6.06 -3.99
CA TYR A 312 -3.55 5.96 -3.14
C TYR A 312 -3.48 4.76 -2.20
N ILE A 313 -3.15 3.57 -2.71
CA ILE A 313 -3.03 2.35 -1.90
C ILE A 313 -2.06 2.57 -0.73
N ILE A 314 -0.97 3.30 -0.94
CA ILE A 314 0.01 3.64 0.11
C ILE A 314 -0.51 4.75 1.03
N ALA A 315 -1.05 5.82 0.45
CA ALA A 315 -1.32 7.08 1.17
C ALA A 315 -2.75 7.19 1.73
N GLY A 316 -3.77 6.66 1.01
CA GLY A 316 -5.17 6.68 1.40
C GLY A 316 -5.74 8.09 1.58
N LYS A 317 -5.46 9.00 0.64
CA LYS A 317 -5.97 10.37 0.63
C LYS A 317 -7.02 10.56 -0.45
N GLU A 318 -7.80 11.62 -0.34
CA GLU A 318 -8.96 11.87 -1.21
C GLU A 318 -8.58 12.15 -2.66
N THR A 319 -7.41 12.75 -2.91
CA THR A 319 -6.98 13.20 -4.24
C THR A 319 -5.60 12.71 -4.63
N ASP A 320 -5.33 12.58 -5.93
CA ASP A 320 -4.01 12.24 -6.48
C ASP A 320 -2.90 13.15 -5.96
N ALA A 321 -3.15 14.46 -5.90
CA ALA A 321 -2.16 15.44 -5.43
C ALA A 321 -1.76 15.21 -3.97
N GLU A 322 -2.71 14.84 -3.11
CA GLU A 322 -2.42 14.53 -1.70
C GLU A 322 -1.72 13.19 -1.53
N ASN A 323 -2.08 12.20 -2.34
CA ASN A 323 -1.43 10.89 -2.39
C ASN A 323 0.03 11.04 -2.82
N TYR A 324 0.26 11.71 -3.96
CA TYR A 324 1.60 12.03 -4.44
C TYR A 324 2.45 12.74 -3.39
N LYS A 325 1.93 13.82 -2.80
CA LYS A 325 2.63 14.57 -1.75
C LYS A 325 3.08 13.69 -0.61
N LYS A 326 2.19 12.81 -0.13
CA LYS A 326 2.51 11.92 1.00
C LYS A 326 3.58 10.90 0.62
N VAL A 327 3.45 10.25 -0.53
CA VAL A 327 4.38 9.24 -1.03
C VAL A 327 5.76 9.84 -1.28
N ILE A 328 5.86 10.98 -1.96
CA ILE A 328 7.15 11.66 -2.20
C ILE A 328 7.85 12.02 -0.88
N ASN A 329 7.11 12.54 0.10
CA ASN A 329 7.70 12.84 1.40
C ASN A 329 8.24 11.58 2.11
N GLN A 330 7.56 10.42 1.96
CA GLN A 330 8.03 9.15 2.50
C GLN A 330 9.29 8.66 1.78
N ILE A 331 9.33 8.76 0.44
CA ILE A 331 10.53 8.43 -0.35
C ILE A 331 11.71 9.31 0.06
N ILE A 332 11.51 10.63 0.17
CA ILE A 332 12.55 11.56 0.65
C ILE A 332 13.03 11.16 2.03
N ALA A 333 12.15 10.73 2.93
CA ALA A 333 12.52 10.32 4.27
C ALA A 333 13.36 9.02 4.29
N ILE A 334 13.02 8.03 3.45
CA ILE A 334 13.85 6.83 3.27
C ILE A 334 15.21 7.22 2.72
N ARG A 335 15.25 8.05 1.67
CA ARG A 335 16.51 8.51 1.07
C ARG A 335 17.34 9.34 2.05
N PHE A 336 16.68 10.19 2.83
CA PHE A 336 17.35 10.94 3.90
C PHE A 336 18.05 10.00 4.88
N ALA A 337 17.39 8.94 5.35
CA ALA A 337 17.96 7.99 6.28
C ALA A 337 19.22 7.30 5.70
N CYS A 338 19.12 6.81 4.45
CA CYS A 338 20.24 6.17 3.77
C CYS A 338 21.40 7.16 3.53
N ASN A 339 21.10 8.36 3.05
CA ASN A 339 22.10 9.40 2.75
C ASN A 339 22.75 9.94 4.02
N PHE A 340 22.00 10.06 5.11
CA PHE A 340 22.54 10.49 6.40
C PHE A 340 23.50 9.46 6.97
N ALA A 341 23.13 8.17 6.93
CA ALA A 341 24.02 7.08 7.33
C ALA A 341 25.32 7.09 6.50
N TYR A 342 25.21 7.30 5.18
CA TYR A 342 26.38 7.39 4.31
C TYR A 342 27.30 8.57 4.70
N ILE A 343 26.78 9.80 4.91
CA ILE A 343 27.58 10.94 5.35
C ILE A 343 28.35 10.64 6.63
N LEU A 344 27.69 10.01 7.61
CA LEU A 344 28.31 9.70 8.90
C LEU A 344 29.48 8.72 8.79
N THR A 345 29.47 7.86 7.78
CA THR A 345 30.55 6.88 7.53
C THR A 345 31.62 7.39 6.58
N ASP A 346 31.38 8.47 5.82
CA ASP A 346 32.35 9.06 4.90
C ASP A 346 33.18 10.14 5.59
N ALA A 347 34.48 9.87 5.84
CA ALA A 347 35.38 10.74 6.56
C ALA A 347 35.57 12.11 5.86
N GLU A 348 35.55 12.17 4.51
CA GLU A 348 35.71 13.42 3.77
C GLU A 348 34.47 14.30 3.91
N LYS A 349 33.26 13.73 3.73
CA LYS A 349 32.04 14.49 3.93
C LYS A 349 31.89 14.99 5.35
N MET A 350 32.25 14.17 6.33
CA MET A 350 32.25 14.59 7.74
C MET A 350 33.28 15.67 8.03
N ALA A 351 34.43 15.69 7.34
CA ALA A 351 35.42 16.76 7.46
C ALA A 351 34.90 18.09 6.86
N GLU A 352 34.22 18.03 5.70
CA GLU A 352 33.60 19.22 5.10
C GLU A 352 32.52 19.80 6.02
N VAL A 353 31.62 18.96 6.53
CA VAL A 353 30.56 19.35 7.47
C VAL A 353 31.15 19.95 8.75
N ASN A 354 32.21 19.34 9.28
CA ASN A 354 32.90 19.84 10.48
C ASN A 354 33.54 21.22 10.24
N THR A 355 34.19 21.43 9.10
CA THR A 355 34.79 22.72 8.72
C THR A 355 33.73 23.82 8.65
N LEU A 356 32.60 23.55 8.03
CA LEU A 356 31.48 24.50 7.97
C LEU A 356 30.86 24.74 9.36
N ALA A 357 30.73 23.70 10.19
CA ALA A 357 30.24 23.83 11.57
C ALA A 357 31.12 24.73 12.41
N ILE A 358 32.46 24.56 12.34
CA ILE A 358 33.42 25.44 13.02
C ILE A 358 33.24 26.89 12.58
N THR A 359 33.12 27.13 11.27
CA THR A 359 32.93 28.47 10.71
C THR A 359 31.65 29.13 11.22
N LEU A 360 30.52 28.41 11.20
CA LEU A 360 29.23 28.92 11.64
C LEU A 360 29.12 29.10 13.17
N THR A 361 29.94 28.38 13.94
CA THR A 361 29.94 28.43 15.42
C THR A 361 31.11 29.17 16.03
N ILE A 362 31.79 29.98 15.26
CA ILE A 362 33.00 30.70 15.72
C ILE A 362 32.79 31.55 17.00
N PHE A 363 31.57 32.08 17.17
CA PHE A 363 31.17 32.85 18.35
C PHE A 363 30.64 31.98 19.50
N PHE A 364 30.25 30.73 19.21
CA PHE A 364 29.66 29.80 20.15
C PHE A 364 30.23 28.39 19.95
N PRO A 365 31.54 28.15 20.23
CA PRO A 365 32.20 26.89 19.90
C PRO A 365 31.56 25.64 20.53
N PHE A 366 30.88 25.79 21.66
CA PHE A 366 30.19 24.68 22.33
C PHE A 366 29.00 24.13 21.52
N MET A 367 28.47 24.89 20.56
CA MET A 367 27.41 24.47 19.65
C MET A 367 27.91 23.68 18.42
N GLN A 368 29.23 23.64 18.20
CA GLN A 368 29.80 22.99 17.02
C GLN A 368 29.37 21.54 16.83
N PRO A 369 29.32 20.66 17.85
CA PRO A 369 28.86 19.28 17.64
C PRO A 369 27.42 19.22 17.16
N VAL A 370 26.52 20.01 17.74
CA VAL A 370 25.11 20.07 17.35
C VAL A 370 24.94 20.57 15.92
N VAL A 371 25.62 21.69 15.59
CA VAL A 371 25.58 22.28 14.23
C VAL A 371 26.16 21.34 13.20
N LYS A 372 27.19 20.58 13.51
CA LYS A 372 27.80 19.58 12.65
C LYS A 372 26.75 18.53 12.21
N TYR A 373 26.02 17.90 13.13
CA TYR A 373 25.00 16.90 12.78
C TYR A 373 23.77 17.51 12.09
N LEU A 374 23.38 18.73 12.44
CA LEU A 374 22.31 19.44 11.74
C LEU A 374 22.69 19.75 10.28
N LEU A 375 23.94 20.10 10.01
CA LEU A 375 24.45 20.33 8.65
C LEU A 375 24.50 19.03 7.84
N ALA A 376 24.99 17.94 8.46
CA ALA A 376 24.97 16.62 7.85
C ALA A 376 23.53 16.20 7.48
N GLY A 377 22.57 16.43 8.38
CA GLY A 377 21.15 16.19 8.12
C GLY A 377 20.60 17.07 6.99
N CYS A 378 20.94 18.35 6.94
CA CYS A 378 20.56 19.22 5.82
C CYS A 378 21.11 18.72 4.48
N TRP A 379 22.36 18.29 4.44
CA TRP A 379 22.98 17.75 3.23
C TRP A 379 22.32 16.45 2.79
N ALA A 380 22.10 15.50 3.72
CA ALA A 380 21.40 14.26 3.45
C ALA A 380 19.97 14.49 2.91
N TYR A 381 19.28 15.51 3.45
CA TYR A 381 17.93 15.86 3.00
C TYR A 381 17.93 16.38 1.56
N VAL A 382 18.86 17.27 1.23
CA VAL A 382 18.98 17.84 -0.12
C VAL A 382 19.31 16.75 -1.15
N GLU A 383 20.23 15.84 -0.79
CA GLU A 383 20.54 14.68 -1.61
C GLU A 383 19.30 13.77 -1.78
N GLY A 384 18.50 13.57 -0.71
CA GLY A 384 17.24 12.82 -0.79
C GLY A 384 16.19 13.46 -1.68
N VAL A 385 16.16 14.81 -1.73
CA VAL A 385 15.29 15.55 -2.68
C VAL A 385 15.77 15.37 -4.12
N ALA A 386 17.07 15.41 -4.35
CA ALA A 386 17.66 15.15 -5.68
C ALA A 386 17.38 13.72 -6.15
N ASP A 387 17.46 12.75 -5.23
CA ASP A 387 17.11 11.35 -5.51
C ASP A 387 15.63 11.22 -5.91
N ALA A 388 14.71 11.79 -5.13
CA ALA A 388 13.29 11.77 -5.43
C ALA A 388 12.98 12.44 -6.77
N PHE A 389 13.64 13.55 -7.10
CA PHE A 389 13.54 14.21 -8.40
C PHE A 389 13.94 13.31 -9.56
N ALA A 390 14.99 12.53 -9.41
CA ALA A 390 15.45 11.58 -10.41
C ALA A 390 14.48 10.39 -10.56
N LEU A 391 14.00 9.83 -9.43
CA LEU A 391 13.08 8.70 -9.41
C LEU A 391 11.78 8.99 -10.16
N VAL A 392 11.15 10.14 -9.91
CA VAL A 392 9.89 10.50 -10.60
C VAL A 392 10.04 10.76 -12.10
N ARG A 393 11.29 10.85 -12.58
CA ARG A 393 11.63 10.95 -14.01
C ARG A 393 12.12 9.62 -14.59
N GLY A 394 11.84 8.52 -13.91
CA GLY A 394 12.12 7.17 -14.36
C GLY A 394 13.59 6.75 -14.25
N LYS A 395 14.43 7.50 -13.51
CA LYS A 395 15.83 7.11 -13.27
C LYS A 395 15.94 6.17 -12.09
N LYS A 396 16.94 5.29 -12.12
CA LYS A 396 17.27 4.38 -11.03
C LYS A 396 18.33 4.97 -10.11
N ILE A 397 18.17 4.75 -8.81
CA ILE A 397 19.06 5.29 -7.77
C ILE A 397 19.62 4.11 -6.95
N PRO A 398 20.94 4.05 -6.69
CA PRO A 398 21.50 3.01 -5.84
C PRO A 398 20.94 3.14 -4.42
N TYR A 399 20.63 2.00 -3.79
CA TYR A 399 20.11 1.98 -2.42
C TYR A 399 21.09 2.64 -1.45
N ILE A 400 22.38 2.25 -1.52
CA ILE A 400 23.49 2.87 -0.78
C ILE A 400 24.31 3.70 -1.77
N LYS A 401 24.48 4.97 -1.48
CA LYS A 401 25.29 5.88 -2.30
C LYS A 401 26.78 5.56 -2.22
N SER A 402 27.47 5.87 -3.30
CA SER A 402 28.93 5.96 -3.37
C SER A 402 29.34 7.42 -3.59
N ARG A 403 30.64 7.70 -3.69
CA ARG A 403 31.13 9.04 -4.02
C ARG A 403 30.74 9.45 -5.43
N GLU A 404 30.75 8.52 -6.36
CA GLU A 404 30.40 8.73 -7.75
C GLU A 404 28.90 9.01 -7.91
N SER A 405 28.08 8.33 -7.13
CA SER A 405 26.61 8.48 -7.17
C SER A 405 26.07 9.65 -6.35
N TRP A 406 26.91 10.29 -5.52
CA TRP A 406 26.53 11.48 -4.77
C TRP A 406 26.55 12.74 -5.63
N LYS A 407 25.46 13.51 -5.67
CA LYS A 407 25.26 14.60 -6.64
C LYS A 407 25.36 16.01 -6.06
N THR A 408 25.02 16.18 -4.80
CA THR A 408 24.99 17.53 -4.19
C THR A 408 26.30 17.88 -3.49
N SER A 409 26.59 19.17 -3.39
CA SER A 409 27.69 19.70 -2.60
C SER A 409 27.16 20.46 -1.39
N LEU A 410 27.94 20.53 -0.32
CA LEU A 410 27.55 21.24 0.89
C LEU A 410 27.33 22.76 0.62
N ASP A 411 28.14 23.36 -0.24
CA ASP A 411 27.98 24.76 -0.69
C ASP A 411 26.75 24.95 -1.61
N GLY A 412 26.31 23.88 -2.30
CA GLY A 412 25.16 23.91 -3.21
C GLY A 412 23.82 23.80 -2.52
N ILE A 413 23.77 23.55 -1.22
CA ILE A 413 22.48 23.42 -0.47
C ILE A 413 21.66 24.71 -0.55
N SER A 414 22.29 25.88 -0.60
CA SER A 414 21.61 27.17 -0.77
C SER A 414 20.88 27.32 -2.10
N LYS A 415 21.10 26.42 -3.05
CA LYS A 415 20.55 26.42 -4.41
C LYS A 415 19.68 25.20 -4.70
N LEU A 416 18.94 24.74 -3.70
CA LEU A 416 18.11 23.51 -3.82
C LEU A 416 17.17 23.55 -5.02
N ALA A 417 16.62 24.69 -5.37
CA ALA A 417 15.80 24.86 -6.57
C ALA A 417 16.59 24.64 -7.88
N GLU A 418 17.89 24.97 -7.90
CA GLU A 418 18.76 24.72 -9.07
C GLU A 418 19.27 23.26 -9.10
N VAL A 419 19.34 22.59 -7.95
CA VAL A 419 19.72 21.17 -7.86
C VAL A 419 18.62 20.28 -8.42
N ALA A 420 17.37 20.66 -8.22
CA ALA A 420 16.21 19.97 -8.79
C ALA A 420 16.15 20.09 -10.34
N ASP A 421 16.69 21.15 -10.92
CA ASP A 421 16.68 21.39 -12.37
C ASP A 421 17.90 20.78 -13.11
N LYS A 422 18.96 20.44 -12.38
CA LYS A 422 20.11 19.77 -12.98
C LYS A 422 19.78 18.28 -13.14
N ASP A 423 20.13 17.71 -14.29
CA ASP A 423 20.09 16.28 -14.60
C ASP A 423 20.97 15.48 -13.63
N SER A 424 20.54 15.45 -12.36
CA SER A 424 21.33 15.03 -11.22
C SER A 424 21.14 13.56 -10.83
N GLY A 425 20.27 12.83 -11.52
CA GLY A 425 20.05 11.41 -11.24
C GLY A 425 21.20 10.54 -11.75
N CYS A 426 21.70 9.62 -10.94
CA CYS A 426 22.42 8.48 -11.45
C CYS A 426 21.42 7.57 -12.14
N ASP A 427 21.66 7.24 -13.38
CA ASP A 427 20.97 6.16 -14.07
C ASP A 427 21.87 4.93 -13.94
N GLU A 428 21.72 4.20 -12.84
CA GLU A 428 22.48 2.97 -12.60
C GLU A 428 21.61 1.76 -12.92
N GLU A 429 22.10 0.88 -13.79
CA GLU A 429 21.39 -0.36 -14.17
C GLU A 429 20.99 -1.21 -12.93
N SER A 430 21.79 -1.19 -11.86
CA SER A 430 21.55 -1.92 -10.61
C SER A 430 20.78 -1.14 -9.54
N GLY A 431 20.28 0.07 -9.87
CA GLY A 431 19.57 0.94 -8.93
C GLY A 431 18.10 0.56 -8.77
N MET A 432 17.46 1.18 -7.79
CA MET A 432 16.02 1.11 -7.54
C MET A 432 15.30 2.23 -8.29
N ASP A 433 14.18 1.91 -8.92
CA ASP A 433 13.30 2.87 -9.58
C ASP A 433 12.18 3.37 -8.64
N TYR A 434 11.31 4.23 -9.15
CA TYR A 434 10.20 4.79 -8.40
C TYR A 434 9.24 3.72 -7.88
N ASN A 435 8.88 2.75 -8.73
CA ASN A 435 7.94 1.68 -8.37
C ASN A 435 8.53 0.74 -7.30
N ASP A 436 9.85 0.52 -7.29
CA ASP A 436 10.50 -0.22 -6.22
C ASP A 436 10.31 0.44 -4.86
N TYR A 437 10.38 1.79 -4.80
CA TYR A 437 10.07 2.52 -3.56
C TYR A 437 8.59 2.46 -3.20
N LEU A 438 7.68 2.45 -4.18
CA LEU A 438 6.26 2.23 -3.91
C LEU A 438 6.03 0.84 -3.29
N MET A 439 6.69 -0.21 -3.80
CA MET A 439 6.57 -1.56 -3.26
C MET A 439 7.10 -1.64 -1.81
N ILE A 440 8.24 -0.99 -1.51
CA ILE A 440 8.73 -0.90 -0.13
C ILE A 440 7.72 -0.20 0.78
N LEU A 441 7.19 0.93 0.35
CA LEU A 441 6.20 1.68 1.14
C LEU A 441 4.90 0.90 1.35
N MET A 442 4.44 0.16 0.33
CA MET A 442 3.26 -0.68 0.42
C MET A 442 3.50 -1.87 1.37
N ALA A 443 4.66 -2.52 1.31
CA ALA A 443 5.04 -3.61 2.22
C ALA A 443 5.00 -3.18 3.69
N LEU A 444 5.35 -1.93 3.99
CA LEU A 444 5.24 -1.37 5.35
C LEU A 444 3.79 -1.15 5.81
N HIS A 445 2.81 -1.25 4.91
CA HIS A 445 1.40 -0.94 5.17
C HIS A 445 0.45 -2.02 4.64
N MET A 446 0.90 -3.28 4.55
CA MET A 446 0.13 -4.39 3.94
C MET A 446 -1.25 -4.56 4.55
N ASP A 447 -1.41 -4.38 5.86
CA ASP A 447 -2.71 -4.50 6.56
C ASP A 447 -3.80 -3.60 5.96
N THR A 448 -3.41 -2.46 5.40
CA THR A 448 -4.35 -1.51 4.77
C THR A 448 -4.30 -1.55 3.26
N ALA A 449 -3.24 -2.08 2.67
CA ALA A 449 -3.08 -2.12 1.23
C ALA A 449 -4.16 -2.97 0.56
N TYR A 450 -4.48 -4.15 1.09
CA TYR A 450 -5.55 -4.99 0.56
C TYR A 450 -6.90 -4.27 0.52
N LEU A 451 -7.27 -3.60 1.60
CA LEU A 451 -8.52 -2.85 1.65
C LEU A 451 -8.54 -1.69 0.67
N ARG A 452 -7.40 -1.00 0.49
CA ARG A 452 -7.30 0.12 -0.45
C ARG A 452 -7.24 -0.34 -1.92
N MET A 453 -6.73 -1.53 -2.19
CA MET A 453 -6.89 -2.16 -3.51
C MET A 453 -8.39 -2.36 -3.81
N LEU A 454 -9.16 -2.88 -2.85
CA LEU A 454 -10.61 -3.02 -2.98
C LEU A 454 -11.33 -1.67 -3.07
N ASP A 455 -10.83 -0.61 -2.43
CA ASP A 455 -11.34 0.76 -2.61
C ASP A 455 -11.23 1.21 -4.07
N ILE A 456 -10.06 1.05 -4.69
CA ILE A 456 -9.82 1.40 -6.10
C ILE A 456 -10.72 0.58 -7.02
N MET A 457 -10.77 -0.74 -6.80
CA MET A 457 -11.67 -1.60 -7.59
C MET A 457 -13.13 -1.16 -7.48
N GLN A 458 -13.58 -0.80 -6.26
CA GLN A 458 -14.95 -0.31 -6.07
C GLN A 458 -15.22 0.99 -6.83
N VAL A 459 -14.34 1.98 -6.73
CA VAL A 459 -14.59 3.28 -7.37
C VAL A 459 -14.51 3.18 -8.89
N ASN A 460 -13.63 2.35 -9.43
CA ASN A 460 -13.52 2.13 -10.86
C ASN A 460 -14.73 1.34 -11.39
N ALA A 461 -15.16 0.27 -10.72
CA ALA A 461 -16.34 -0.49 -11.09
C ALA A 461 -17.65 0.34 -10.98
N ALA A 462 -17.73 1.24 -10.01
CA ALA A 462 -18.89 2.11 -9.83
C ALA A 462 -19.09 3.12 -10.98
N GLN A 463 -18.08 3.36 -11.81
CA GLN A 463 -18.22 4.14 -13.05
C GLN A 463 -19.08 3.39 -14.09
N GLN A 464 -18.97 2.06 -14.13
CA GLN A 464 -19.69 1.21 -15.08
C GLN A 464 -21.03 0.76 -14.50
N THR A 465 -21.04 0.37 -13.22
CA THR A 465 -22.23 -0.13 -12.52
C THR A 465 -22.60 0.82 -11.39
N SER A 466 -23.59 1.67 -11.63
CA SER A 466 -24.04 2.63 -10.61
C SER A 466 -24.54 1.91 -9.36
N GLY A 467 -23.96 2.26 -8.20
CA GLY A 467 -24.32 1.69 -6.91
C GLY A 467 -23.50 0.47 -6.50
N PHE A 468 -22.52 0.05 -7.28
CA PHE A 468 -21.63 -1.05 -6.90
C PHE A 468 -20.94 -0.78 -5.56
N SER A 469 -20.93 -1.80 -4.68
CA SER A 469 -20.29 -1.74 -3.37
C SER A 469 -19.60 -3.05 -3.01
N MET A 470 -18.32 -3.00 -2.69
CA MET A 470 -17.55 -4.15 -2.20
C MET A 470 -18.12 -4.75 -0.90
N ARG A 471 -18.86 -3.97 -0.12
CA ARG A 471 -19.52 -4.45 1.10
C ARG A 471 -20.65 -5.41 0.80
N GLU A 472 -21.24 -5.31 -0.39
CA GLU A 472 -22.31 -6.17 -0.88
C GLU A 472 -21.79 -7.26 -1.81
N ALA A 473 -20.51 -7.23 -2.18
CA ALA A 473 -19.89 -8.26 -3.00
C ALA A 473 -19.65 -9.55 -2.21
N ALA A 474 -19.96 -10.69 -2.81
CA ALA A 474 -19.75 -12.00 -2.23
C ALA A 474 -18.79 -12.85 -3.09
N VAL A 475 -18.08 -13.77 -2.45
CA VAL A 475 -17.22 -14.76 -3.11
C VAL A 475 -17.82 -16.16 -3.05
N ALA A 476 -18.71 -16.40 -2.10
CA ALA A 476 -19.45 -17.65 -1.97
C ALA A 476 -20.89 -17.41 -1.51
N LEU A 477 -21.78 -18.26 -1.95
CA LEU A 477 -23.21 -18.24 -1.62
C LEU A 477 -23.67 -19.62 -1.21
N GLY A 478 -24.45 -19.69 -0.13
CA GLY A 478 -25.25 -20.83 0.25
C GLY A 478 -26.71 -20.60 -0.12
N ALA A 479 -27.36 -21.59 -0.67
CA ALA A 479 -28.79 -21.54 -0.97
C ALA A 479 -29.53 -22.78 -0.43
N ASP A 480 -30.67 -22.56 0.18
CA ASP A 480 -31.63 -23.59 0.61
C ASP A 480 -32.84 -23.57 -0.30
N ALA A 481 -33.29 -24.75 -0.72
CA ALA A 481 -34.46 -24.88 -1.54
C ALA A 481 -35.43 -25.95 -0.97
N GLU A 482 -36.70 -25.63 -1.01
CA GLU A 482 -37.78 -26.58 -0.71
C GLU A 482 -38.46 -27.02 -2.01
N VAL A 483 -38.40 -28.32 -2.27
CA VAL A 483 -38.91 -28.90 -3.52
C VAL A 483 -39.86 -30.03 -3.20
N SER A 484 -40.99 -30.04 -3.87
CA SER A 484 -42.00 -31.11 -3.80
C SER A 484 -42.04 -31.93 -5.10
N TYR A 485 -42.15 -33.24 -4.97
CA TYR A 485 -42.35 -34.18 -6.06
C TYR A 485 -43.27 -35.30 -5.62
N LYS A 486 -44.47 -35.41 -6.22
CA LYS A 486 -45.51 -36.35 -5.80
C LYS A 486 -45.82 -36.25 -4.31
N GLU A 487 -45.51 -37.31 -3.54
CA GLU A 487 -45.69 -37.39 -2.08
C GLU A 487 -44.40 -37.00 -1.33
N GLY A 488 -43.30 -36.69 -2.02
CA GLY A 488 -41.99 -36.36 -1.41
C GLY A 488 -41.79 -34.87 -1.29
N HIS A 489 -41.31 -34.41 -0.13
CA HIS A 489 -40.85 -33.05 0.12
C HIS A 489 -39.37 -33.10 0.50
N PHE A 490 -38.58 -32.22 -0.09
CA PHE A 490 -37.14 -32.18 0.11
C PHE A 490 -36.74 -30.80 0.53
N THR A 491 -35.95 -30.70 1.61
CA THR A 491 -35.11 -29.52 1.92
C THR A 491 -33.73 -29.83 1.40
N LEU A 492 -33.20 -28.97 0.56
CA LEU A 492 -31.93 -29.11 -0.13
C LEU A 492 -31.05 -27.94 0.26
N HIS A 493 -29.76 -28.20 0.37
CA HIS A 493 -28.73 -27.18 0.62
C HIS A 493 -27.64 -27.29 -0.45
N SER A 494 -27.19 -26.17 -0.93
CA SER A 494 -26.04 -26.08 -1.82
C SER A 494 -25.21 -24.86 -1.45
N GLU A 495 -23.92 -25.04 -1.38
CA GLU A 495 -22.94 -23.99 -1.21
C GLU A 495 -22.04 -23.98 -2.43
N ASP A 496 -21.79 -22.77 -3.01
CA ASP A 496 -20.96 -22.58 -4.19
C ASP A 496 -20.16 -21.31 -4.03
N GLY A 497 -18.86 -21.36 -4.32
CA GLY A 497 -17.88 -20.26 -4.16
C GLY A 497 -16.85 -20.22 -5.29
N TYR A 498 -16.13 -19.13 -5.34
CA TYR A 498 -14.95 -18.95 -6.18
C TYR A 498 -13.69 -19.34 -5.45
#